data_c6c6f2ec03b418c66419181bad2b5932
#
_entry.id   c6c6f2ec03b418c66419181bad2b5932
#
_cell.length_a   1.000
_cell.length_b   1.000
_cell.length_c   1.000
_cell.angle_alpha   90.00
_cell.angle_beta   90.00
_cell.angle_gamma   90.00
#
_symmetry.space_group_name_H-M   'P 1'
#
loop_
_entity.id
_entity.type
_entity.pdbx_description
1 polymer ?
#
loop_
_entity_poly.entity_id
_entity_poly.type
_entity_poly.pdbx_seq_one_letter_code
_entity_poly.pdbx_strand_id
1 'polypeptide(L)'
;ISRQLSWGHQNPVFYYGNNENYIVAKNKKEALTKINNKSKVQYKEDDLTQDDDVLDTWFSSWLWPISVFDGIRNPNNDEINYYYPTQDLVTGPDIIFFWVARMIISGYEFRDEKPFSNVYFTGIVRDKLRRKMSKQLGNSPDAIKLIEEYGADSVRVGLMLSSAAGNDLLFDESLCQQGKNFTNKIWNALRLVNGWKVDEEKSQPVVNKLGIDWYSNKFNNSLELINKNFENYRISDVLMSSYRLVWDDFCSWLLEILKPNFGEKIDKKSKTELIILFEKNLKILHPFMPFLTEEIYHNLPDTNNSSPLTISKWPEIEDYDQKSVNEFEITKEVISQIRNYRKEKNISFKTSLDLYYLPDKNSPGNIEIIKKIASINKLEESSKENFEMVNSFIIKNYEFFIPLEGGFDKDAEI
;
A
#
# COMPACT_ATOMS: atom_id res chain seq x y z
N ILE A 1 -24.80 -19.04 26.44
CA ILE A 1 -24.01 -19.04 27.65
C ILE A 1 -24.13 -17.64 28.25
N SER A 2 -24.78 -17.57 29.39
CA SER A 2 -24.98 -16.32 30.13
C SER A 2 -23.74 -16.01 30.98
N ARG A 3 -23.58 -14.75 31.29
CA ARG A 3 -22.66 -14.24 32.31
C ARG A 3 -23.44 -13.31 33.23
N GLN A 4 -23.09 -13.27 34.49
CA GLN A 4 -23.64 -12.31 35.45
C GLN A 4 -23.06 -10.92 35.18
N LEU A 5 -23.57 -10.26 34.14
CA LEU A 5 -23.18 -8.92 33.72
C LEU A 5 -24.37 -7.98 33.91
N SER A 6 -24.09 -6.76 34.30
CA SER A 6 -25.12 -5.72 34.44
C SER A 6 -25.50 -5.05 33.13
N TRP A 7 -24.85 -5.38 32.03
CA TRP A 7 -25.03 -4.79 30.70
C TRP A 7 -24.95 -5.86 29.61
N GLY A 8 -25.97 -5.89 28.75
CA GLY A 8 -26.06 -6.80 27.62
C GLY A 8 -27.48 -7.09 27.19
N HIS A 9 -27.67 -8.06 26.30
CA HIS A 9 -28.99 -8.53 25.91
C HIS A 9 -29.55 -9.46 26.99
N GLN A 10 -30.64 -9.09 27.61
CA GLN A 10 -31.30 -9.89 28.65
C GLN A 10 -31.73 -11.24 28.11
N ASN A 11 -31.55 -12.30 28.88
CA ASN A 11 -31.99 -13.64 28.52
C ASN A 11 -33.49 -13.65 28.17
N PRO A 12 -33.89 -14.24 27.02
CA PRO A 12 -35.30 -14.33 26.63
C PRO A 12 -36.02 -15.50 27.35
N VAL A 13 -35.79 -15.62 28.64
CA VAL A 13 -36.31 -16.67 29.51
C VAL A 13 -37.31 -16.05 30.50
N PHE A 14 -38.47 -16.63 30.58
CA PHE A 14 -39.53 -16.19 31.48
C PHE A 14 -39.87 -17.33 32.42
N TYR A 15 -39.76 -17.07 33.74
CA TYR A 15 -40.12 -17.98 34.81
C TYR A 15 -41.58 -17.79 35.21
N TYR A 16 -42.21 -18.87 35.60
CA TYR A 16 -43.60 -18.89 36.06
C TYR A 16 -43.82 -20.02 37.06
N GLY A 17 -44.99 -20.00 37.77
CA GLY A 17 -45.28 -20.99 38.78
C GLY A 17 -44.27 -21.01 39.96
N ASN A 18 -44.12 -19.84 40.63
CA ASN A 18 -43.13 -19.61 41.68
C ASN A 18 -41.68 -19.86 41.25
N ASN A 19 -41.37 -19.59 39.97
CA ASN A 19 -40.07 -19.79 39.32
C ASN A 19 -39.62 -21.26 39.19
N GLU A 20 -40.53 -22.21 39.36
CA GLU A 20 -40.23 -23.65 39.18
C GLU A 20 -40.19 -24.05 37.68
N ASN A 21 -40.84 -23.29 36.85
CA ASN A 21 -40.93 -23.54 35.39
C ASN A 21 -40.42 -22.35 34.62
N TYR A 22 -39.95 -22.61 33.42
CA TYR A 22 -39.53 -21.52 32.51
C TYR A 22 -39.99 -21.76 31.08
N ILE A 23 -40.01 -20.69 30.27
CA ILE A 23 -40.28 -20.70 28.86
C ILE A 23 -39.39 -19.69 28.13
N VAL A 24 -38.96 -20.03 26.92
CA VAL A 24 -38.20 -19.12 26.04
C VAL A 24 -39.19 -18.43 25.10
N ALA A 25 -39.17 -17.09 25.08
CA ALA A 25 -40.05 -16.28 24.23
C ALA A 25 -39.42 -14.92 23.93
N LYS A 26 -39.84 -14.26 22.86
CA LYS A 26 -39.33 -12.94 22.46
C LYS A 26 -39.76 -11.82 23.43
N ASN A 27 -40.89 -11.98 24.06
CA ASN A 27 -41.44 -11.04 25.03
C ASN A 27 -42.46 -11.71 25.96
N LYS A 28 -42.89 -10.99 27.02
CA LYS A 28 -43.85 -11.50 28.00
C LYS A 28 -45.20 -11.95 27.37
N LYS A 29 -45.69 -11.26 26.35
CA LYS A 29 -46.96 -11.63 25.66
C LYS A 29 -46.87 -12.98 24.95
N GLU A 30 -45.78 -13.19 24.23
CA GLU A 30 -45.52 -14.48 23.57
C GLU A 30 -45.32 -15.59 24.61
N ALA A 31 -44.57 -15.30 25.68
CA ALA A 31 -44.41 -16.21 26.80
C ALA A 31 -45.74 -16.63 27.40
N LEU A 32 -46.58 -15.68 27.71
CA LEU A 32 -47.91 -15.89 28.26
C LEU A 32 -48.78 -16.75 27.34
N THR A 33 -48.77 -16.47 26.05
CA THR A 33 -49.50 -17.25 25.06
C THR A 33 -49.02 -18.71 25.03
N LYS A 34 -47.72 -18.89 25.00
CA LYS A 34 -47.08 -20.25 24.97
C LYS A 34 -47.40 -21.04 26.24
N ILE A 35 -47.38 -20.37 27.41
CA ILE A 35 -47.68 -20.99 28.73
C ILE A 35 -49.13 -21.39 28.81
N ASN A 36 -50.06 -20.47 28.52
CA ASN A 36 -51.48 -20.70 28.66
C ASN A 36 -52.01 -21.76 27.65
N ASN A 37 -51.32 -21.96 26.53
CA ASN A 37 -51.63 -23.04 25.58
C ASN A 37 -51.13 -24.43 26.08
N LYS A 38 -50.17 -24.49 26.98
CA LYS A 38 -49.60 -25.76 27.49
C LYS A 38 -50.09 -26.11 28.90
N SER A 39 -50.46 -25.10 29.68
CA SER A 39 -50.83 -25.27 31.08
C SER A 39 -52.34 -25.33 31.24
N LYS A 40 -52.79 -26.12 32.24
CA LYS A 40 -54.19 -26.12 32.71
C LYS A 40 -54.51 -24.89 33.57
N VAL A 41 -53.50 -24.22 34.10
CA VAL A 41 -53.60 -22.99 34.87
C VAL A 41 -53.45 -21.79 33.96
N GLN A 42 -54.32 -20.80 34.07
CA GLN A 42 -54.21 -19.56 33.32
C GLN A 42 -53.34 -18.56 34.10
N TYR A 43 -52.21 -18.18 33.50
CA TYR A 43 -51.27 -17.19 34.06
C TYR A 43 -51.54 -15.81 33.47
N LYS A 44 -51.16 -14.76 34.20
CA LYS A 44 -51.16 -13.35 33.76
C LYS A 44 -49.74 -12.84 33.57
N GLU A 45 -49.59 -11.66 32.98
CA GLU A 45 -48.24 -11.07 32.74
C GLU A 45 -47.45 -10.83 34.04
N ASP A 46 -48.15 -10.52 35.13
CA ASP A 46 -47.54 -10.27 36.45
C ASP A 46 -47.06 -11.56 37.13
N ASP A 47 -47.52 -12.72 36.66
CA ASP A 47 -47.08 -14.03 37.16
C ASP A 47 -45.77 -14.48 36.50
N LEU A 48 -45.22 -13.71 35.53
CA LEU A 48 -43.99 -14.01 34.78
C LEU A 48 -42.87 -13.10 35.22
N THR A 49 -41.75 -13.70 35.58
CA THR A 49 -40.50 -13.00 35.86
C THR A 49 -39.49 -13.32 34.76
N GLN A 50 -38.96 -12.30 34.13
CA GLN A 50 -37.86 -12.50 33.16
C GLN A 50 -36.56 -12.74 33.88
N ASP A 51 -35.72 -13.59 33.33
CA ASP A 51 -34.36 -13.85 33.82
C ASP A 51 -33.55 -12.55 33.89
N ASP A 52 -32.84 -12.33 35.00
CA ASP A 52 -32.07 -11.10 35.24
C ASP A 52 -30.69 -11.13 34.57
N ASP A 53 -30.21 -12.31 34.19
CA ASP A 53 -28.91 -12.47 33.51
C ASP A 53 -28.98 -11.96 32.05
N VAL A 54 -27.83 -11.60 31.56
CA VAL A 54 -27.65 -11.16 30.16
C VAL A 54 -26.80 -12.14 29.39
N LEU A 55 -27.01 -12.18 28.10
CA LEU A 55 -26.18 -12.97 27.19
C LEU A 55 -24.76 -12.40 27.12
N ASP A 56 -23.77 -13.28 26.98
CA ASP A 56 -22.39 -12.91 26.71
C ASP A 56 -22.30 -12.11 25.39
N THR A 57 -21.43 -11.09 25.38
CA THR A 57 -21.17 -10.26 24.19
C THR A 57 -20.84 -11.11 22.96
N TRP A 58 -20.09 -12.20 23.11
CA TRP A 58 -19.77 -13.09 22.00
C TRP A 58 -20.99 -13.82 21.44
N PHE A 59 -22.05 -13.96 22.19
CA PHE A 59 -23.28 -14.57 21.69
C PHE A 59 -23.99 -13.72 20.63
N SER A 60 -23.98 -12.41 20.79
CA SER A 60 -24.54 -11.50 19.76
C SER A 60 -23.55 -11.22 18.64
N SER A 61 -22.25 -11.08 18.95
CA SER A 61 -21.23 -10.76 17.95
C SER A 61 -20.94 -11.89 16.95
N TRP A 62 -21.28 -13.15 17.27
CA TRP A 62 -21.17 -14.27 16.31
C TRP A 62 -22.15 -14.15 15.12
N LEU A 63 -23.20 -13.36 15.27
CA LEU A 63 -24.18 -13.12 14.22
C LEU A 63 -23.77 -12.02 13.24
N TRP A 64 -22.63 -11.36 13.49
CA TRP A 64 -22.22 -10.20 12.73
C TRP A 64 -22.21 -10.40 11.20
N PRO A 65 -21.68 -11.48 10.63
CA PRO A 65 -21.71 -11.70 9.18
C PRO A 65 -23.10 -11.76 8.56
N ILE A 66 -24.11 -12.06 9.38
CA ILE A 66 -25.51 -12.16 8.97
C ILE A 66 -26.26 -10.85 9.31
N SER A 67 -26.06 -10.33 10.51
CA SER A 67 -26.84 -9.20 11.04
C SER A 67 -26.47 -7.87 10.36
N VAL A 68 -25.23 -7.68 9.94
CA VAL A 68 -24.78 -6.45 9.28
C VAL A 68 -25.48 -6.20 7.94
N PHE A 69 -25.96 -7.25 7.29
CA PHE A 69 -26.72 -7.18 6.04
C PHE A 69 -28.23 -7.40 6.26
N ASP A 70 -28.72 -7.16 7.47
CA ASP A 70 -30.12 -7.42 7.87
C ASP A 70 -30.62 -8.85 7.57
N GLY A 71 -29.71 -9.81 7.49
CA GLY A 71 -30.03 -11.19 7.10
C GLY A 71 -30.79 -12.00 8.14
N ILE A 72 -30.99 -11.47 9.36
CA ILE A 72 -31.82 -12.11 10.39
C ILE A 72 -33.32 -11.84 10.13
N ARG A 73 -33.68 -10.59 9.82
CA ARG A 73 -35.07 -10.19 9.56
C ARG A 73 -35.47 -10.42 8.11
N ASN A 74 -34.54 -10.17 7.20
CA ASN A 74 -34.72 -10.30 5.75
C ASN A 74 -33.66 -11.25 5.16
N PRO A 75 -33.78 -12.57 5.37
CA PRO A 75 -32.71 -13.54 5.08
C PRO A 75 -32.35 -13.70 3.61
N ASN A 76 -33.16 -13.17 2.70
CA ASN A 76 -32.98 -13.28 1.24
C ASN A 76 -32.87 -11.91 0.55
N ASN A 77 -32.49 -10.85 1.29
CA ASN A 77 -32.29 -9.54 0.68
C ASN A 77 -31.05 -9.53 -0.23
N ASP A 78 -30.96 -8.53 -1.12
CA ASP A 78 -29.91 -8.46 -2.13
C ASP A 78 -28.52 -8.28 -1.51
N GLU A 79 -28.38 -7.55 -0.40
CA GLU A 79 -27.09 -7.33 0.24
C GLU A 79 -26.53 -8.63 0.82
N ILE A 80 -27.33 -9.40 1.58
CA ILE A 80 -26.83 -10.66 2.12
C ILE A 80 -26.56 -11.69 1.04
N ASN A 81 -27.34 -11.71 -0.04
CA ASN A 81 -27.10 -12.62 -1.18
C ASN A 81 -25.83 -12.24 -1.93
N TYR A 82 -25.41 -10.97 -1.91
CA TYR A 82 -24.19 -10.51 -2.56
C TYR A 82 -22.95 -10.69 -1.68
N TYR A 83 -23.04 -10.35 -0.38
CA TYR A 83 -21.88 -10.28 0.52
C TYR A 83 -21.64 -11.54 1.36
N TYR A 84 -22.60 -12.44 1.48
CA TYR A 84 -22.47 -13.65 2.29
C TYR A 84 -22.36 -14.90 1.38
N PRO A 85 -21.34 -15.76 1.55
CA PRO A 85 -20.21 -15.62 2.48
C PRO A 85 -19.28 -14.48 2.06
N THR A 86 -18.70 -13.79 3.03
CA THR A 86 -17.70 -12.77 2.75
C THR A 86 -16.39 -13.41 2.30
N GLN A 87 -15.56 -12.66 1.55
CA GLN A 87 -14.29 -13.19 1.07
C GLN A 87 -13.30 -13.34 2.23
N ASP A 88 -13.13 -12.28 3.01
CA ASP A 88 -12.09 -12.20 4.01
C ASP A 88 -12.63 -11.70 5.36
N LEU A 89 -12.26 -12.40 6.43
CA LEU A 89 -12.38 -11.92 7.80
C LEU A 89 -11.00 -11.50 8.29
N VAL A 90 -10.86 -10.23 8.72
CA VAL A 90 -9.63 -9.72 9.31
C VAL A 90 -9.81 -9.62 10.82
N THR A 91 -8.96 -10.30 11.61
CA THR A 91 -9.09 -10.35 13.06
C THR A 91 -7.76 -10.62 13.76
N GLY A 92 -7.73 -10.46 15.07
CA GLY A 92 -6.61 -10.87 15.92
C GLY A 92 -6.64 -12.37 16.25
N PRO A 93 -5.49 -13.03 16.40
CA PRO A 93 -5.42 -14.47 16.75
C PRO A 93 -5.99 -14.78 18.13
N ASP A 94 -6.00 -13.82 19.05
CA ASP A 94 -6.47 -13.98 20.42
C ASP A 94 -7.95 -14.37 20.52
N ILE A 95 -8.76 -14.07 19.50
CA ILE A 95 -10.19 -14.27 19.49
C ILE A 95 -10.67 -15.34 18.52
N ILE A 96 -9.80 -16.25 18.11
CA ILE A 96 -10.16 -17.39 17.23
C ILE A 96 -11.35 -18.15 17.82
N PHE A 97 -11.26 -18.62 19.08
CA PHE A 97 -12.33 -19.39 19.72
C PHE A 97 -13.51 -18.54 20.17
N PHE A 98 -13.25 -17.29 20.55
CA PHE A 98 -14.30 -16.42 21.05
C PHE A 98 -15.17 -15.84 19.94
N TRP A 99 -14.63 -15.65 18.77
CA TRP A 99 -15.33 -14.98 17.67
C TRP A 99 -15.36 -15.79 16.38
N VAL A 100 -14.18 -16.17 15.81
CA VAL A 100 -14.10 -16.84 14.52
C VAL A 100 -14.87 -18.17 14.53
N ALA A 101 -14.55 -19.05 15.48
CA ALA A 101 -15.22 -20.34 15.61
C ALA A 101 -16.72 -20.22 15.85
N ARG A 102 -17.14 -19.21 16.65
CA ARG A 102 -18.57 -18.96 16.90
C ARG A 102 -19.29 -18.45 15.69
N MET A 103 -18.68 -17.59 14.87
CA MET A 103 -19.26 -17.16 13.59
C MET A 103 -19.46 -18.34 12.65
N ILE A 104 -18.49 -19.28 12.58
CA ILE A 104 -18.61 -20.50 11.77
C ILE A 104 -19.80 -21.34 12.26
N ILE A 105 -19.94 -21.53 13.58
CA ILE A 105 -21.07 -22.26 14.14
C ILE A 105 -22.39 -21.59 13.79
N SER A 106 -22.51 -20.26 13.95
CA SER A 106 -23.75 -19.54 13.62
C SER A 106 -24.03 -19.54 12.12
N GLY A 107 -23.01 -19.52 11.28
CA GLY A 107 -23.16 -19.59 9.82
C GLY A 107 -23.81 -20.90 9.40
N TYR A 108 -23.31 -22.02 9.88
CA TYR A 108 -23.91 -23.34 9.60
C TYR A 108 -25.27 -23.53 10.25
N GLU A 109 -25.47 -23.03 11.49
CA GLU A 109 -26.76 -23.16 12.20
C GLU A 109 -27.89 -22.37 11.52
N PHE A 110 -27.61 -21.15 11.05
CA PHE A 110 -28.66 -20.23 10.60
C PHE A 110 -28.74 -20.09 9.07
N ARG A 111 -27.67 -20.46 8.33
CA ARG A 111 -27.60 -20.32 6.87
C ARG A 111 -27.12 -21.57 6.14
N ASP A 112 -26.75 -22.61 6.86
CA ASP A 112 -26.20 -23.86 6.32
C ASP A 112 -24.94 -23.63 5.46
N GLU A 113 -24.19 -22.55 5.74
CA GLU A 113 -23.03 -22.15 4.95
C GLU A 113 -21.98 -21.45 5.80
N LYS A 114 -20.68 -21.58 5.41
CA LYS A 114 -19.59 -20.85 6.06
C LYS A 114 -19.77 -19.33 5.92
N PRO A 115 -19.44 -18.52 6.96
CA PRO A 115 -19.66 -17.08 6.91
C PRO A 115 -18.61 -16.30 6.12
N PHE A 116 -17.43 -16.89 5.88
CA PHE A 116 -16.31 -16.28 5.15
C PHE A 116 -15.40 -17.34 4.53
N SER A 117 -14.67 -16.96 3.47
CA SER A 117 -13.78 -17.87 2.75
C SER A 117 -12.40 -17.95 3.38
N ASN A 118 -11.86 -16.84 3.83
CA ASN A 118 -10.51 -16.71 4.40
C ASN A 118 -10.56 -16.00 5.75
N VAL A 119 -9.53 -16.26 6.58
CA VAL A 119 -9.30 -15.53 7.85
C VAL A 119 -7.88 -15.00 7.85
N TYR A 120 -7.74 -13.69 7.86
CA TYR A 120 -6.45 -13.02 7.96
C TYR A 120 -6.20 -12.59 9.41
N PHE A 121 -5.10 -13.09 10.01
CA PHE A 121 -4.72 -12.74 11.36
C PHE A 121 -3.73 -11.59 11.36
N THR A 122 -4.11 -10.48 11.99
CA THR A 122 -3.22 -9.33 12.21
C THR A 122 -2.31 -9.57 13.41
N GLY A 123 -1.12 -8.94 13.38
CA GLY A 123 -0.29 -8.84 14.57
C GLY A 123 -0.88 -7.93 15.64
N ILE A 124 -0.45 -8.12 16.88
CA ILE A 124 -0.79 -7.23 17.99
C ILE A 124 0.28 -6.16 18.10
N VAL A 125 -0.15 -4.91 18.28
CA VAL A 125 0.77 -3.78 18.43
C VAL A 125 1.43 -3.84 19.80
N ARG A 126 2.78 -3.82 19.82
CA ARG A 126 3.62 -3.81 21.02
C ARG A 126 4.55 -2.60 21.02
N ASP A 127 5.00 -2.21 22.18
CA ASP A 127 6.03 -1.19 22.32
C ASP A 127 7.43 -1.71 21.91
N LYS A 128 8.43 -0.82 21.88
CA LYS A 128 9.83 -1.16 21.54
C LYS A 128 10.44 -2.24 22.45
N LEU A 129 9.88 -2.44 23.65
CA LEU A 129 10.29 -3.48 24.60
C LEU A 129 9.47 -4.78 24.45
N ARG A 130 8.69 -4.90 23.39
CA ARG A 130 7.78 -6.02 23.07
C ARG A 130 6.65 -6.23 24.09
N ARG A 131 6.35 -5.24 24.94
CA ARG A 131 5.24 -5.31 25.88
C ARG A 131 3.93 -4.95 25.16
N LYS A 132 2.85 -5.63 25.52
CA LYS A 132 1.51 -5.29 25.02
C LYS A 132 1.18 -3.85 25.40
N MET A 133 0.70 -3.07 24.44
CA MET A 133 0.27 -1.71 24.72
C MET A 133 -0.96 -1.69 25.63
N SER A 134 -0.94 -0.84 26.65
CA SER A 134 -2.07 -0.62 27.52
C SER A 134 -2.09 0.82 28.05
N LYS A 135 -3.29 1.35 28.29
CA LYS A 135 -3.46 2.67 28.91
C LYS A 135 -2.83 2.75 30.31
N GLN A 136 -2.88 1.63 31.07
CA GLN A 136 -2.31 1.56 32.42
C GLN A 136 -0.78 1.67 32.43
N LEU A 137 -0.10 1.13 31.42
CA LEU A 137 1.35 1.21 31.29
C LEU A 137 1.81 2.53 30.65
N GLY A 138 0.90 3.36 30.14
CA GLY A 138 1.24 4.60 29.45
C GLY A 138 2.10 4.43 28.21
N ASN A 139 2.19 3.20 27.65
CA ASN A 139 3.00 2.86 26.49
C ASN A 139 2.20 2.80 25.17
N SER A 140 0.94 3.23 25.20
CA SER A 140 0.11 3.34 24.00
C SER A 140 0.14 4.78 23.51
N PRO A 141 0.68 5.05 22.32
CA PRO A 141 0.64 6.41 21.76
C PRO A 141 -0.81 6.82 21.49
N ASP A 142 -1.06 8.12 21.61
CA ASP A 142 -2.34 8.68 21.23
C ASP A 142 -2.44 8.76 19.70
N ALA A 143 -3.33 7.97 19.13
CA ALA A 143 -3.52 7.89 17.68
C ALA A 143 -3.92 9.24 17.06
N ILE A 144 -4.71 10.06 17.78
CA ILE A 144 -5.12 11.38 17.28
C ILE A 144 -3.92 12.31 17.19
N LYS A 145 -3.06 12.35 18.22
CA LYS A 145 -1.83 13.14 18.20
C LYS A 145 -0.89 12.70 17.08
N LEU A 146 -0.75 11.40 16.85
CA LEU A 146 0.05 10.90 15.73
C LEU A 146 -0.51 11.38 14.39
N ILE A 147 -1.83 11.36 14.22
CA ILE A 147 -2.48 11.82 12.99
C ILE A 147 -2.31 13.34 12.82
N GLU A 148 -2.42 14.12 13.90
CA GLU A 148 -2.20 15.56 13.87
C GLU A 148 -0.74 15.93 13.51
N GLU A 149 0.22 15.16 14.01
CA GLU A 149 1.65 15.41 13.79
C GLU A 149 2.15 14.93 12.44
N TYR A 150 1.79 13.70 12.04
CA TYR A 150 2.34 13.04 10.85
C TYR A 150 1.36 13.02 9.66
N GLY A 151 0.07 13.13 9.90
CA GLY A 151 -1.00 12.92 8.92
C GLY A 151 -1.47 11.46 8.88
N ALA A 152 -2.76 11.25 8.58
CA ALA A 152 -3.39 9.93 8.61
C ALA A 152 -2.69 8.90 7.69
N ASP A 153 -2.40 9.28 6.44
CA ASP A 153 -1.74 8.40 5.49
C ASP A 153 -0.32 8.01 5.94
N SER A 154 0.39 8.94 6.57
CA SER A 154 1.74 8.68 7.09
C SER A 154 1.73 7.66 8.23
N VAL A 155 0.75 7.76 9.13
CA VAL A 155 0.56 6.80 10.22
C VAL A 155 0.18 5.43 9.67
N ARG A 156 -0.73 5.37 8.69
CA ARG A 156 -1.12 4.12 8.01
C ARG A 156 0.07 3.43 7.36
N VAL A 157 0.86 4.17 6.59
CA VAL A 157 2.07 3.66 5.93
C VAL A 157 3.07 3.16 6.98
N GLY A 158 3.32 3.92 8.04
CA GLY A 158 4.24 3.53 9.12
C GLY A 158 3.83 2.23 9.80
N LEU A 159 2.55 2.08 10.14
CA LEU A 159 2.01 0.86 10.73
C LEU A 159 2.13 -0.33 9.78
N MET A 160 1.79 -0.17 8.51
CA MET A 160 1.79 -1.26 7.55
C MET A 160 3.18 -1.69 7.11
N LEU A 161 4.17 -0.79 7.08
CA LEU A 161 5.57 -1.14 6.84
C LEU A 161 6.16 -2.01 7.95
N SER A 162 5.66 -1.88 9.19
CA SER A 162 6.12 -2.66 10.35
C SER A 162 5.37 -3.97 10.55
N SER A 163 4.30 -4.24 9.79
CA SER A 163 3.40 -5.37 9.97
C SER A 163 3.74 -6.53 9.04
N ALA A 164 4.51 -7.50 9.52
CA ALA A 164 4.55 -8.81 8.86
C ALA A 164 3.30 -9.62 9.26
N ALA A 165 2.64 -10.26 8.28
CA ALA A 165 1.47 -11.09 8.53
C ALA A 165 1.74 -12.13 9.63
N GLY A 166 0.83 -12.22 10.62
CA GLY A 166 0.91 -13.19 11.71
C GLY A 166 1.94 -12.90 12.80
N ASN A 167 2.70 -11.83 12.72
CA ASN A 167 3.66 -11.42 13.73
C ASN A 167 3.21 -10.17 14.49
N ASP A 168 3.65 -10.03 15.74
CA ASP A 168 3.44 -8.83 16.52
C ASP A 168 4.14 -7.62 15.88
N LEU A 169 3.46 -6.49 15.87
CA LEU A 169 3.93 -5.24 15.33
C LEU A 169 4.65 -4.45 16.43
N LEU A 170 5.93 -4.19 16.22
CA LEU A 170 6.69 -3.29 17.10
C LEU A 170 6.52 -1.87 16.61
N PHE A 171 5.72 -1.08 17.34
CA PHE A 171 5.46 0.30 16.95
C PHE A 171 6.68 1.19 17.20
N ASP A 172 7.07 1.93 16.16
CA ASP A 172 8.10 2.96 16.21
C ASP A 172 7.62 4.20 15.45
N GLU A 173 7.61 5.35 16.12
CA GLU A 173 7.21 6.64 15.53
C GLU A 173 8.10 7.04 14.33
N SER A 174 9.35 6.57 14.28
CA SER A 174 10.22 6.81 13.11
C SER A 174 9.63 6.30 11.80
N LEU A 175 8.77 5.26 11.87
CA LEU A 175 8.05 4.75 10.70
C LEU A 175 6.94 5.71 10.24
N CYS A 176 6.30 6.42 11.17
CA CYS A 176 5.37 7.49 10.83
C CYS A 176 6.10 8.65 10.13
N GLN A 177 7.32 9.00 10.60
CA GLN A 177 8.15 9.99 9.94
C GLN A 177 8.57 9.53 8.53
N GLN A 178 8.89 8.25 8.33
CA GLN A 178 9.15 7.70 6.99
C GLN A 178 7.90 7.84 6.10
N GLY A 179 6.73 7.53 6.62
CA GLY A 179 5.45 7.76 5.93
C GLY A 179 5.28 9.23 5.53
N LYS A 180 5.56 10.18 6.44
CA LYS A 180 5.49 11.63 6.17
C LYS A 180 6.47 12.08 5.07
N ASN A 181 7.66 11.54 5.07
CA ASN A 181 8.63 11.83 4.01
C ASN A 181 8.13 11.31 2.66
N PHE A 182 7.48 10.14 2.65
CA PHE A 182 6.90 9.57 1.44
C PHE A 182 5.71 10.40 0.91
N THR A 183 4.79 10.81 1.78
CA THR A 183 3.67 11.70 1.40
C THR A 183 4.18 13.00 0.80
N ASN A 184 5.19 13.62 1.43
CA ASN A 184 5.81 14.85 0.94
C ASN A 184 6.51 14.65 -0.41
N LYS A 185 7.15 13.50 -0.63
CA LYS A 185 7.82 13.20 -1.91
C LYS A 185 6.82 13.14 -3.05
N ILE A 186 5.68 12.45 -2.86
CA ILE A 186 4.64 12.32 -3.89
C ILE A 186 3.96 13.67 -4.16
N TRP A 187 3.67 14.43 -3.10
CA TRP A 187 3.11 15.79 -3.25
C TRP A 187 4.05 16.72 -4.02
N ASN A 188 5.33 16.67 -3.73
CA ASN A 188 6.31 17.45 -4.48
C ASN A 188 6.46 16.99 -5.93
N ALA A 189 6.27 15.70 -6.23
CA ALA A 189 6.19 15.20 -7.59
C ALA A 189 5.03 15.84 -8.36
N LEU A 190 3.82 15.92 -7.76
CA LEU A 190 2.68 16.64 -8.35
C LEU A 190 3.04 18.10 -8.64
N ARG A 191 3.58 18.81 -7.65
CA ARG A 191 3.96 20.22 -7.81
C ARG A 191 4.97 20.42 -8.95
N LEU A 192 5.94 19.52 -9.05
CA LEU A 192 6.93 19.54 -10.12
C LEU A 192 6.29 19.38 -11.50
N VAL A 193 5.46 18.35 -11.67
CA VAL A 193 4.78 18.05 -12.93
C VAL A 193 3.82 19.18 -13.32
N ASN A 194 3.07 19.73 -12.38
CA ASN A 194 2.16 20.86 -12.64
C ASN A 194 2.91 22.13 -13.05
N GLY A 195 4.13 22.33 -12.55
CA GLY A 195 4.97 23.47 -12.88
C GLY A 195 5.57 23.44 -14.29
N TRP A 196 5.57 22.29 -14.96
CA TRP A 196 6.13 22.19 -16.32
C TRP A 196 5.18 22.77 -17.37
N LYS A 197 5.64 23.77 -18.09
CA LYS A 197 4.91 24.34 -19.23
C LYS A 197 5.02 23.41 -20.43
N VAL A 198 3.93 23.28 -21.19
CA VAL A 198 3.85 22.40 -22.37
C VAL A 198 4.18 23.20 -23.63
N ASP A 199 4.86 22.54 -24.56
CA ASP A 199 5.02 22.96 -25.94
C ASP A 199 4.22 22.00 -26.84
N GLU A 200 3.17 22.51 -27.45
CA GLU A 200 2.24 21.73 -28.27
C GLU A 200 2.85 21.26 -29.60
N GLU A 201 3.87 21.97 -30.10
CA GLU A 201 4.50 21.71 -31.40
C GLU A 201 5.80 20.90 -31.28
N LYS A 202 6.35 20.80 -30.06
CA LYS A 202 7.61 20.08 -29.82
C LYS A 202 7.40 18.58 -29.97
N SER A 203 8.16 17.96 -30.87
CA SER A 203 8.21 16.49 -30.97
C SER A 203 8.77 15.87 -29.71
N GLN A 204 8.28 14.66 -29.36
CA GLN A 204 8.79 13.91 -28.21
C GLN A 204 10.29 13.60 -28.36
N PRO A 205 11.15 14.07 -27.44
CA PRO A 205 12.57 13.73 -27.47
C PRO A 205 12.78 12.21 -27.28
N VAL A 206 13.78 11.66 -27.99
CA VAL A 206 14.11 10.24 -27.88
C VAL A 206 14.36 9.80 -26.44
N VAL A 207 15.08 10.61 -25.67
CA VAL A 207 15.38 10.33 -24.25
C VAL A 207 14.12 10.27 -23.39
N ASN A 208 13.13 11.12 -23.66
CA ASN A 208 11.85 11.10 -22.94
C ASN A 208 11.07 9.83 -23.26
N LYS A 209 10.99 9.47 -24.57
CA LYS A 209 10.34 8.24 -25.00
C LYS A 209 10.98 7.02 -24.33
N LEU A 210 12.31 6.91 -24.36
CA LEU A 210 13.04 5.81 -23.73
C LEU A 210 12.79 5.70 -22.21
N GLY A 211 12.72 6.85 -21.52
CA GLY A 211 12.39 6.88 -20.08
C GLY A 211 10.97 6.41 -19.78
N ILE A 212 10.00 6.83 -20.60
CA ILE A 212 8.59 6.42 -20.48
C ILE A 212 8.43 4.93 -20.78
N ASP A 213 9.02 4.46 -21.88
CA ASP A 213 8.98 3.05 -22.28
C ASP A 213 9.58 2.16 -21.17
N TRP A 214 10.75 2.54 -20.64
CA TRP A 214 11.37 1.84 -19.51
C TRP A 214 10.44 1.81 -18.29
N TYR A 215 9.91 2.97 -17.87
CA TYR A 215 9.09 3.02 -16.67
C TYR A 215 7.78 2.27 -16.84
N SER A 216 7.17 2.28 -18.02
CA SER A 216 6.00 1.48 -18.34
C SER A 216 6.27 -0.02 -18.16
N ASN A 217 7.39 -0.52 -18.70
CA ASN A 217 7.83 -1.91 -18.51
C ASN A 217 8.09 -2.22 -17.03
N LYS A 218 8.76 -1.31 -16.31
CA LYS A 218 9.04 -1.44 -14.87
C LYS A 218 7.76 -1.46 -14.03
N PHE A 219 6.78 -0.61 -14.36
CA PHE A 219 5.48 -0.58 -13.70
C PHE A 219 4.76 -1.92 -13.84
N ASN A 220 4.65 -2.46 -15.06
CA ASN A 220 3.96 -3.73 -15.30
C ASN A 220 4.68 -4.91 -14.62
N ASN A 221 6.01 -4.97 -14.68
CA ASN A 221 6.81 -5.95 -13.94
C ASN A 221 6.56 -5.86 -12.41
N SER A 222 6.50 -4.64 -11.88
CA SER A 222 6.23 -4.43 -10.45
C SER A 222 4.78 -4.75 -10.08
N LEU A 223 3.82 -4.45 -10.95
CA LEU A 223 2.40 -4.73 -10.76
C LEU A 223 2.13 -6.24 -10.67
N GLU A 224 2.81 -7.05 -11.47
CA GLU A 224 2.74 -8.51 -11.36
C GLU A 224 3.16 -9.01 -9.98
N LEU A 225 4.28 -8.49 -9.45
CA LEU A 225 4.74 -8.82 -8.10
C LEU A 225 3.77 -8.30 -7.02
N ILE A 226 3.23 -7.10 -7.19
CA ILE A 226 2.23 -6.49 -6.30
C ILE A 226 0.98 -7.35 -6.23
N ASN A 227 0.43 -7.77 -7.38
CA ASN A 227 -0.76 -8.61 -7.45
C ASN A 227 -0.52 -9.96 -6.77
N LYS A 228 0.60 -10.62 -7.08
CA LYS A 228 0.99 -11.88 -6.44
C LYS A 228 1.12 -11.75 -4.92
N ASN A 229 1.65 -10.64 -4.43
CA ASN A 229 1.76 -10.40 -2.98
C ASN A 229 0.37 -10.15 -2.36
N PHE A 230 -0.55 -9.46 -3.04
CA PHE A 230 -1.94 -9.33 -2.58
C PHE A 230 -2.65 -10.68 -2.49
N GLU A 231 -2.55 -11.52 -3.52
CA GLU A 231 -3.12 -12.87 -3.53
C GLU A 231 -2.61 -13.74 -2.37
N ASN A 232 -1.37 -13.51 -1.94
CA ASN A 232 -0.75 -14.22 -0.81
C ASN A 232 -0.86 -13.48 0.53
N TYR A 233 -1.69 -12.43 0.62
CA TYR A 233 -1.87 -11.61 1.83
C TYR A 233 -0.58 -10.98 2.40
N ARG A 234 0.43 -10.78 1.56
CA ARG A 234 1.70 -10.15 1.93
C ARG A 234 1.62 -8.63 1.84
N ILE A 235 0.74 -8.04 2.61
CA ILE A 235 0.34 -6.62 2.49
C ILE A 235 1.53 -5.65 2.68
N SER A 236 2.44 -5.94 3.61
CA SER A 236 3.65 -5.12 3.82
C SER A 236 4.59 -5.16 2.62
N ASP A 237 4.70 -6.32 1.93
CA ASP A 237 5.52 -6.45 0.73
C ASP A 237 4.89 -5.73 -0.47
N VAL A 238 3.56 -5.70 -0.55
CA VAL A 238 2.83 -4.88 -1.52
C VAL A 238 3.18 -3.40 -1.33
N LEU A 239 3.04 -2.90 -0.09
CA LEU A 239 3.38 -1.52 0.22
C LEU A 239 4.85 -1.21 -0.07
N MET A 240 5.78 -2.09 0.32
CA MET A 240 7.21 -1.88 0.09
C MET A 240 7.54 -1.87 -1.42
N SER A 241 6.92 -2.75 -2.20
CA SER A 241 7.08 -2.79 -3.66
C SER A 241 6.55 -1.52 -4.32
N SER A 242 5.37 -1.07 -3.90
CA SER A 242 4.76 0.19 -4.37
C SER A 242 5.59 1.42 -3.95
N TYR A 243 6.10 1.41 -2.71
CA TYR A 243 6.98 2.45 -2.20
C TYR A 243 8.24 2.60 -3.07
N ARG A 244 8.95 1.50 -3.33
CA ARG A 244 10.17 1.50 -4.15
C ARG A 244 9.89 1.95 -5.59
N LEU A 245 8.84 1.42 -6.20
CA LEU A 245 8.44 1.81 -7.55
C LEU A 245 8.19 3.32 -7.65
N VAL A 246 7.49 3.90 -6.67
CA VAL A 246 7.14 5.32 -6.70
C VAL A 246 8.29 6.21 -6.21
N TRP A 247 8.93 5.88 -5.11
CA TRP A 247 10.01 6.70 -4.56
C TRP A 247 11.27 6.65 -5.43
N ASP A 248 11.74 5.42 -5.73
CA ASP A 248 13.00 5.24 -6.43
C ASP A 248 12.82 5.41 -7.94
N ASP A 249 11.92 4.61 -8.55
CA ASP A 249 11.86 4.55 -10.01
C ASP A 249 11.09 5.73 -10.61
N PHE A 250 9.90 6.07 -10.09
CA PHE A 250 9.12 7.20 -10.61
C PHE A 250 9.75 8.56 -10.25
N CYS A 251 9.88 8.82 -8.95
CA CYS A 251 10.30 10.16 -8.50
C CYS A 251 11.78 10.43 -8.74
N SER A 252 12.67 9.44 -8.57
CA SER A 252 14.11 9.69 -8.61
C SER A 252 14.72 9.43 -9.99
N TRP A 253 14.03 8.68 -10.86
CA TRP A 253 14.51 8.41 -12.21
C TRP A 253 13.61 8.97 -13.30
N LEU A 254 12.35 8.54 -13.40
CA LEU A 254 11.49 8.98 -14.50
C LEU A 254 11.33 10.51 -14.53
N LEU A 255 11.01 11.11 -13.39
CA LEU A 255 10.82 12.57 -13.34
C LEU A 255 12.10 13.33 -13.71
N GLU A 256 13.28 12.87 -13.32
CA GLU A 256 14.54 13.51 -13.69
C GLU A 256 14.87 13.30 -15.19
N ILE A 257 14.52 12.15 -15.76
CA ILE A 257 14.69 11.89 -17.19
C ILE A 257 13.80 12.83 -18.02
N LEU A 258 12.55 13.02 -17.60
CA LEU A 258 11.58 13.84 -18.33
C LEU A 258 11.71 15.34 -18.07
N LYS A 259 12.35 15.70 -16.97
CA LYS A 259 12.50 17.11 -16.57
C LYS A 259 13.11 17.96 -17.69
N PRO A 260 12.39 19.00 -18.14
CA PRO A 260 12.94 19.94 -19.10
C PRO A 260 14.10 20.72 -18.48
N ASN A 261 15.03 21.21 -19.29
CA ASN A 261 16.06 22.13 -18.87
C ASN A 261 15.44 23.42 -18.32
N PHE A 262 16.20 24.15 -17.50
CA PHE A 262 15.71 25.39 -16.93
C PHE A 262 15.28 26.40 -18.00
N GLY A 263 14.03 26.84 -17.91
CA GLY A 263 13.42 27.76 -18.87
C GLY A 263 12.83 27.09 -20.11
N GLU A 264 13.03 25.80 -20.33
CA GLU A 264 12.42 25.05 -21.43
C GLU A 264 11.03 24.51 -21.08
N LYS A 265 10.30 24.13 -22.14
CA LYS A 265 9.00 23.48 -22.04
C LYS A 265 9.14 21.98 -22.32
N ILE A 266 8.27 21.18 -21.70
CA ILE A 266 8.13 19.75 -22.04
C ILE A 266 7.24 19.61 -23.27
N ASP A 267 7.50 18.61 -24.09
CA ASP A 267 6.59 18.24 -25.18
C ASP A 267 5.27 17.65 -24.64
N LYS A 268 4.18 17.88 -25.35
CA LYS A 268 2.83 17.47 -24.96
C LYS A 268 2.72 15.97 -24.73
N LYS A 269 3.30 15.18 -25.65
CA LYS A 269 3.18 13.72 -25.62
C LYS A 269 3.82 13.13 -24.35
N SER A 270 5.06 13.55 -24.04
CA SER A 270 5.74 13.11 -22.80
C SER A 270 4.96 13.48 -21.55
N LYS A 271 4.37 14.69 -21.50
CA LYS A 271 3.58 15.11 -20.34
C LYS A 271 2.31 14.27 -20.18
N THR A 272 1.58 14.01 -21.26
CA THR A 272 0.37 13.19 -21.24
C THR A 272 0.66 11.76 -20.78
N GLU A 273 1.69 11.12 -21.34
CA GLU A 273 2.10 9.77 -20.96
C GLU A 273 2.57 9.71 -19.49
N LEU A 274 3.29 10.72 -19.01
CA LEU A 274 3.68 10.84 -17.61
C LEU A 274 2.47 10.92 -16.67
N ILE A 275 1.45 11.70 -17.03
CA ILE A 275 0.23 11.85 -16.21
C ILE A 275 -0.49 10.51 -16.11
N ILE A 276 -0.60 9.75 -17.18
CA ILE A 276 -1.18 8.40 -17.18
C ILE A 276 -0.39 7.47 -16.23
N LEU A 277 0.93 7.50 -16.29
CA LEU A 277 1.77 6.70 -15.40
C LEU A 277 1.66 7.17 -13.94
N PHE A 278 1.52 8.47 -13.70
CA PHE A 278 1.29 8.99 -12.35
C PHE A 278 -0.04 8.50 -11.80
N GLU A 279 -1.12 8.56 -12.59
CA GLU A 279 -2.41 8.03 -12.21
C GLU A 279 -2.35 6.53 -11.86
N LYS A 280 -1.66 5.71 -12.68
CA LYS A 280 -1.44 4.30 -12.39
C LYS A 280 -0.73 4.11 -11.03
N ASN A 281 0.26 4.94 -10.70
CA ASN A 281 0.92 4.92 -9.39
C ASN A 281 -0.01 5.30 -8.23
N LEU A 282 -0.86 6.30 -8.42
CA LEU A 282 -1.84 6.68 -7.39
C LEU A 282 -2.81 5.53 -7.09
N LYS A 283 -3.24 4.80 -8.11
CA LYS A 283 -4.13 3.64 -7.95
C LYS A 283 -3.52 2.54 -7.09
N ILE A 284 -2.26 2.18 -7.31
CA ILE A 284 -1.61 1.14 -6.49
C ILE A 284 -1.28 1.61 -5.06
N LEU A 285 -1.13 2.91 -4.84
CA LEU A 285 -0.91 3.49 -3.52
C LEU A 285 -2.20 3.73 -2.74
N HIS A 286 -3.33 3.89 -3.42
CA HIS A 286 -4.59 4.30 -2.80
C HIS A 286 -5.06 3.42 -1.63
N PRO A 287 -4.93 2.09 -1.65
CA PRO A 287 -5.29 1.24 -0.51
C PRO A 287 -4.52 1.59 0.78
N PHE A 288 -3.33 2.15 0.65
CA PHE A 288 -2.44 2.51 1.76
C PHE A 288 -2.54 3.97 2.16
N MET A 289 -2.74 4.86 1.20
CA MET A 289 -2.68 6.31 1.33
C MET A 289 -3.90 6.98 0.70
N PRO A 290 -5.13 6.67 1.15
CA PRO A 290 -6.35 7.05 0.45
C PRO A 290 -6.57 8.57 0.37
N PHE A 291 -6.14 9.34 1.38
CA PHE A 291 -6.41 10.79 1.41
C PHE A 291 -5.49 11.56 0.45
N LEU A 292 -4.19 11.30 0.51
CA LEU A 292 -3.22 11.98 -0.35
C LEU A 292 -3.43 11.61 -1.83
N THR A 293 -3.64 10.34 -2.11
CA THR A 293 -3.77 9.88 -3.49
C THR A 293 -5.05 10.39 -4.14
N GLU A 294 -6.15 10.49 -3.40
CA GLU A 294 -7.40 11.10 -3.84
C GLU A 294 -7.18 12.58 -4.19
N GLU A 295 -6.56 13.34 -3.27
CA GLU A 295 -6.27 14.76 -3.46
C GLU A 295 -5.37 14.99 -4.68
N ILE A 296 -4.30 14.20 -4.83
CA ILE A 296 -3.42 14.30 -5.99
C ILE A 296 -4.17 13.96 -7.29
N TYR A 297 -4.98 12.91 -7.29
CA TYR A 297 -5.73 12.46 -8.45
C TYR A 297 -6.63 13.56 -9.02
N HIS A 298 -7.33 14.28 -8.17
CA HIS A 298 -8.17 15.41 -8.59
C HIS A 298 -7.37 16.66 -9.00
N ASN A 299 -6.10 16.74 -8.62
CA ASN A 299 -5.21 17.85 -8.98
C ASN A 299 -4.21 17.52 -10.10
N LEU A 300 -4.31 16.33 -10.72
CA LEU A 300 -3.51 16.02 -11.91
C LEU A 300 -3.95 16.91 -13.07
N PRO A 301 -2.99 17.48 -13.84
CA PRO A 301 -3.32 18.35 -14.95
C PRO A 301 -3.96 17.55 -16.09
N ASP A 302 -4.79 18.23 -16.88
CA ASP A 302 -5.43 17.70 -18.08
C ASP A 302 -6.30 16.45 -17.87
N THR A 303 -6.72 16.20 -16.63
CA THR A 303 -7.63 15.10 -16.29
C THR A 303 -9.00 15.65 -15.88
N ASN A 304 -10.06 15.07 -16.45
CA ASN A 304 -11.45 15.32 -16.04
C ASN A 304 -11.89 14.29 -14.99
N ASN A 305 -11.12 14.17 -13.92
CA ASN A 305 -11.36 13.19 -12.85
C ASN A 305 -12.54 13.63 -11.97
N SER A 306 -13.77 13.48 -12.50
CA SER A 306 -15.00 13.79 -11.75
C SER A 306 -15.41 12.68 -10.77
N SER A 307 -14.91 11.47 -10.97
CA SER A 307 -15.21 10.32 -10.12
C SER A 307 -14.10 10.10 -9.09
N PRO A 308 -14.44 9.67 -7.86
CA PRO A 308 -13.44 9.34 -6.86
C PRO A 308 -12.48 8.24 -7.30
N LEU A 309 -11.20 8.35 -6.91
CA LEU A 309 -10.17 7.34 -7.19
C LEU A 309 -10.54 5.98 -6.59
N THR A 310 -11.19 6.00 -5.42
CA THR A 310 -11.59 4.78 -4.69
C THR A 310 -12.51 3.84 -5.48
N ILE A 311 -13.25 4.34 -6.48
CA ILE A 311 -14.10 3.52 -7.36
C ILE A 311 -13.47 3.25 -8.72
N SER A 312 -12.23 3.70 -8.94
CA SER A 312 -11.52 3.46 -10.19
C SER A 312 -11.11 1.99 -10.30
N LYS A 313 -10.96 1.50 -11.53
CA LYS A 313 -10.45 0.14 -11.75
C LYS A 313 -8.99 0.03 -11.35
N TRP A 314 -8.65 -1.10 -10.76
CA TRP A 314 -7.26 -1.49 -10.53
C TRP A 314 -6.51 -1.56 -11.87
N PRO A 315 -5.22 -1.16 -11.93
CA PRO A 315 -4.45 -1.25 -13.16
C PRO A 315 -4.36 -2.70 -13.66
N GLU A 316 -4.52 -2.88 -14.95
CA GLU A 316 -4.31 -4.16 -15.61
C GLU A 316 -2.85 -4.29 -16.05
N ILE A 317 -2.32 -5.52 -16.04
CA ILE A 317 -0.97 -5.80 -16.52
C ILE A 317 -1.00 -5.80 -18.04
N GLU A 318 -0.16 -4.96 -18.64
CA GLU A 318 0.08 -4.92 -20.08
C GLU A 318 1.36 -5.72 -20.40
N ASP A 319 1.49 -6.18 -21.64
CA ASP A 319 2.73 -6.82 -22.10
C ASP A 319 3.93 -5.90 -21.86
N TYR A 320 5.01 -6.46 -21.35
CA TYR A 320 6.21 -5.69 -21.03
C TYR A 320 7.50 -6.45 -21.37
N ASP A 321 8.55 -5.69 -21.67
CA ASP A 321 9.88 -6.22 -21.98
C ASP A 321 10.78 -6.25 -20.74
N GLN A 322 10.96 -7.46 -20.18
CA GLN A 322 11.85 -7.70 -19.04
C GLN A 322 13.32 -7.34 -19.37
N LYS A 323 13.74 -7.46 -20.63
CA LYS A 323 15.09 -7.09 -21.05
C LYS A 323 15.33 -5.61 -20.89
N SER A 324 14.36 -4.78 -21.30
CA SER A 324 14.40 -3.32 -21.12
C SER A 324 14.52 -2.93 -19.63
N VAL A 325 13.78 -3.61 -18.75
CA VAL A 325 13.89 -3.39 -17.29
C VAL A 325 15.29 -3.70 -16.78
N ASN A 326 15.88 -4.83 -17.21
CA ASN A 326 17.22 -5.26 -16.79
C ASN A 326 18.33 -4.35 -17.33
N GLU A 327 18.22 -3.88 -18.58
CA GLU A 327 19.17 -2.95 -19.20
C GLU A 327 19.18 -1.60 -18.48
N PHE A 328 18.03 -1.16 -17.97
CA PHE A 328 17.99 0.09 -17.22
C PHE A 328 18.70 0.00 -15.85
N GLU A 329 18.78 -1.16 -15.24
CA GLU A 329 19.60 -1.33 -14.02
C GLU A 329 21.10 -1.07 -14.32
N ILE A 330 21.60 -1.48 -15.50
CA ILE A 330 22.96 -1.12 -15.94
C ILE A 330 23.08 0.40 -16.06
N THR A 331 22.10 1.05 -16.69
CA THR A 331 22.05 2.52 -16.83
C THR A 331 22.14 3.23 -15.47
N LYS A 332 21.39 2.76 -14.47
CA LYS A 332 21.42 3.30 -13.10
C LYS A 332 22.79 3.14 -12.46
N GLU A 333 23.41 1.98 -12.60
CA GLU A 333 24.73 1.69 -12.05
C GLU A 333 25.81 2.58 -12.69
N VAL A 334 25.79 2.75 -14.02
CA VAL A 334 26.72 3.65 -14.75
C VAL A 334 26.58 5.09 -14.23
N ILE A 335 25.36 5.60 -14.17
CA ILE A 335 25.08 6.96 -13.69
C ILE A 335 25.56 7.13 -12.24
N SER A 336 25.35 6.12 -11.40
CA SER A 336 25.76 6.15 -10.00
C SER A 336 27.29 6.19 -9.87
N GLN A 337 28.02 5.41 -10.65
CA GLN A 337 29.49 5.44 -10.67
C GLN A 337 30.03 6.79 -11.14
N ILE A 338 29.44 7.37 -12.18
CA ILE A 338 29.84 8.70 -12.66
C ILE A 338 29.58 9.77 -11.58
N ARG A 339 28.45 9.71 -10.86
CA ARG A 339 28.16 10.62 -9.76
C ARG A 339 29.16 10.49 -8.61
N ASN A 340 29.54 9.25 -8.25
CA ASN A 340 30.58 8.99 -7.24
C ASN A 340 31.93 9.56 -7.68
N TYR A 341 32.37 9.28 -8.91
CA TYR A 341 33.57 9.84 -9.49
C TYR A 341 33.60 11.36 -9.44
N ARG A 342 32.50 12.04 -9.84
CA ARG A 342 32.39 13.49 -9.75
C ARG A 342 32.53 14.01 -8.32
N LYS A 343 31.94 13.32 -7.35
CA LYS A 343 32.00 13.66 -5.93
C LYS A 343 33.43 13.50 -5.40
N GLU A 344 34.10 12.41 -5.71
CA GLU A 344 35.47 12.11 -5.28
C GLU A 344 36.48 13.12 -5.83
N LYS A 345 36.32 13.49 -7.11
CA LYS A 345 37.19 14.44 -7.79
C LYS A 345 36.72 15.91 -7.70
N ASN A 346 35.67 16.20 -6.93
CA ASN A 346 35.05 17.54 -6.80
C ASN A 346 34.66 18.20 -8.14
N ILE A 347 34.25 17.40 -9.12
CA ILE A 347 33.88 17.88 -10.47
C ILE A 347 32.42 18.37 -10.43
N SER A 348 32.23 19.62 -10.85
CA SER A 348 30.87 20.20 -10.94
C SER A 348 29.99 19.41 -11.90
N PHE A 349 28.72 19.27 -11.56
CA PHE A 349 27.72 18.65 -12.44
C PHE A 349 27.53 19.43 -13.77
N LYS A 350 27.89 20.72 -13.79
CA LYS A 350 27.83 21.56 -15.00
C LYS A 350 28.99 21.29 -15.97
N THR A 351 30.05 20.62 -15.53
CA THR A 351 31.19 20.25 -16.38
C THR A 351 30.82 18.97 -17.13
N SER A 352 30.82 18.99 -18.45
CA SER A 352 30.61 17.79 -19.26
C SER A 352 31.82 16.87 -19.18
N LEU A 353 31.62 15.56 -19.13
CA LEU A 353 32.67 14.55 -19.19
C LEU A 353 32.48 13.71 -20.46
N ASP A 354 33.56 13.15 -20.96
CA ASP A 354 33.53 12.13 -21.97
C ASP A 354 33.67 10.75 -21.31
N LEU A 355 32.81 9.81 -21.68
CA LEU A 355 32.79 8.44 -21.17
C LEU A 355 33.00 7.48 -22.37
N TYR A 356 33.83 6.49 -22.19
CA TYR A 356 34.04 5.46 -23.15
C TYR A 356 33.83 4.08 -22.54
N TYR A 357 33.58 3.08 -23.38
CA TYR A 357 33.45 1.70 -22.93
C TYR A 357 34.13 0.75 -23.93
N LEU A 358 34.60 -0.39 -23.42
CA LEU A 358 35.14 -1.43 -24.27
C LEU A 358 34.02 -2.13 -25.04
N PRO A 359 34.22 -2.42 -26.34
CA PRO A 359 33.21 -3.08 -27.17
C PRO A 359 32.82 -4.45 -26.60
N ASP A 360 31.52 -4.68 -26.49
CA ASP A 360 30.90 -5.95 -26.11
C ASP A 360 29.69 -6.22 -27.01
N LYS A 361 29.21 -7.46 -27.03
CA LYS A 361 28.09 -7.91 -27.86
C LYS A 361 26.73 -7.34 -27.42
N ASN A 362 26.64 -6.78 -26.22
CA ASN A 362 25.40 -6.28 -25.64
C ASN A 362 25.40 -4.74 -25.53
N SER A 363 24.26 -4.15 -25.16
CA SER A 363 24.17 -2.71 -24.92
C SER A 363 24.81 -2.33 -23.57
N PRO A 364 25.61 -1.25 -23.50
CA PRO A 364 26.18 -0.74 -22.24
C PRO A 364 25.16 0.02 -21.37
N GLY A 365 23.90 -0.20 -21.58
CA GLY A 365 22.80 0.56 -21.00
C GLY A 365 22.22 1.59 -21.98
N ASN A 366 21.35 2.46 -21.44
CA ASN A 366 20.68 3.46 -22.27
C ASN A 366 21.55 4.71 -22.44
N ILE A 367 22.26 4.80 -23.56
CA ILE A 367 23.25 5.85 -23.88
C ILE A 367 22.64 7.25 -23.74
N GLU A 368 21.47 7.51 -24.32
CA GLU A 368 20.84 8.84 -24.32
C GLU A 368 20.45 9.28 -22.91
N ILE A 369 19.96 8.35 -22.09
CA ILE A 369 19.64 8.63 -20.68
C ILE A 369 20.92 8.88 -19.88
N ILE A 370 21.97 8.07 -20.06
CA ILE A 370 23.26 8.29 -19.37
C ILE A 370 23.81 9.67 -19.72
N LYS A 371 23.84 10.05 -21.01
CA LYS A 371 24.30 11.37 -21.47
C LYS A 371 23.54 12.49 -20.77
N LYS A 372 22.22 12.43 -20.75
CA LYS A 372 21.38 13.49 -20.11
C LYS A 372 21.58 13.55 -18.61
N ILE A 373 21.45 12.42 -17.93
CA ILE A 373 21.38 12.38 -16.46
C ILE A 373 22.76 12.51 -15.79
N ALA A 374 23.83 12.08 -16.45
CA ALA A 374 25.18 12.18 -15.91
C ALA A 374 26.00 13.34 -16.49
N SER A 375 25.42 14.18 -17.34
CA SER A 375 26.09 15.27 -18.06
C SER A 375 27.31 14.78 -18.84
N ILE A 376 27.10 13.77 -19.66
CA ILE A 376 28.12 13.17 -20.53
C ILE A 376 27.96 13.75 -21.95
N ASN A 377 29.08 14.27 -22.48
CA ASN A 377 29.14 14.82 -23.83
C ASN A 377 29.23 13.67 -24.87
N LYS A 378 30.22 12.78 -24.70
CA LYS A 378 30.42 11.62 -25.57
C LYS A 378 30.29 10.34 -24.76
N LEU A 379 29.62 9.34 -25.33
CA LEU A 379 29.61 7.97 -24.84
C LEU A 379 29.73 7.05 -26.03
N GLU A 380 30.91 6.50 -26.22
CA GLU A 380 31.31 5.80 -27.44
C GLU A 380 32.19 4.60 -27.11
N GLU A 381 32.25 3.64 -28.04
CA GLU A 381 33.21 2.54 -27.95
C GLU A 381 34.62 3.05 -28.23
N SER A 382 35.60 2.63 -27.41
CA SER A 382 37.01 2.95 -27.64
C SER A 382 37.90 1.94 -26.90
N SER A 383 39.20 1.94 -27.25
CA SER A 383 40.26 1.21 -26.54
C SER A 383 40.95 2.15 -25.56
N LYS A 384 41.35 1.65 -24.39
CA LYS A 384 42.11 2.41 -23.38
C LYS A 384 43.47 2.89 -23.92
N GLU A 385 44.04 2.17 -24.86
CA GLU A 385 45.32 2.51 -25.49
C GLU A 385 45.29 3.85 -26.23
N ASN A 386 44.08 4.35 -26.54
CA ASN A 386 43.89 5.64 -27.18
C ASN A 386 44.05 6.84 -26.23
N PHE A 387 44.27 6.60 -24.92
CA PHE A 387 44.33 7.62 -23.89
C PHE A 387 45.57 7.44 -23.01
N GLU A 388 46.22 8.54 -22.62
CA GLU A 388 47.40 8.49 -21.76
C GLU A 388 47.09 8.01 -20.35
N MET A 389 45.99 8.47 -19.79
CA MET A 389 45.48 8.09 -18.46
C MET A 389 43.96 8.02 -18.44
N VAL A 390 43.42 7.02 -17.77
CA VAL A 390 41.98 6.84 -17.63
C VAL A 390 41.60 6.44 -16.19
N ASN A 391 40.47 6.89 -15.73
CA ASN A 391 39.79 6.31 -14.56
C ASN A 391 38.80 5.28 -15.08
N SER A 392 38.88 4.03 -14.64
CA SER A 392 37.99 2.97 -15.11
C SER A 392 37.20 2.33 -14.01
N PHE A 393 36.00 1.87 -14.35
CA PHE A 393 35.09 1.11 -13.48
C PHE A 393 34.40 0.01 -14.30
N ILE A 394 34.05 -1.06 -13.61
CA ILE A 394 33.40 -2.23 -14.23
C ILE A 394 31.99 -2.36 -13.70
N ILE A 395 31.03 -2.51 -14.61
CA ILE A 395 29.63 -2.81 -14.31
C ILE A 395 29.23 -4.05 -15.07
N LYS A 396 28.95 -5.12 -14.36
CA LYS A 396 28.71 -6.45 -14.94
C LYS A 396 29.88 -6.85 -15.86
N ASN A 397 29.65 -6.91 -17.16
CA ASN A 397 30.65 -7.31 -18.17
C ASN A 397 31.24 -6.11 -18.94
N TYR A 398 30.80 -4.88 -18.58
CA TYR A 398 31.27 -3.68 -19.28
C TYR A 398 32.32 -2.96 -18.47
N GLU A 399 33.42 -2.65 -19.15
CA GLU A 399 34.41 -1.73 -18.61
C GLU A 399 34.21 -0.34 -19.21
N PHE A 400 33.94 0.60 -18.36
CA PHE A 400 33.77 2.03 -18.66
C PHE A 400 35.03 2.78 -18.23
N PHE A 401 35.39 3.82 -18.97
CA PHE A 401 36.53 4.67 -18.59
C PHE A 401 36.32 6.13 -18.98
N ILE A 402 36.84 7.01 -18.13
CA ILE A 402 36.83 8.47 -18.27
C ILE A 402 38.29 8.89 -18.49
N PRO A 403 38.64 9.55 -19.63
CA PRO A 403 39.98 10.10 -19.82
C PRO A 403 40.28 11.17 -18.79
N LEU A 404 41.49 11.16 -18.27
CA LEU A 404 42.01 12.21 -17.41
C LEU A 404 42.69 13.24 -18.31
N GLU A 405 42.02 14.38 -18.58
CA GLU A 405 42.66 15.48 -19.31
C GLU A 405 43.81 16.07 -18.51
N GLY A 406 44.96 16.30 -19.17
CA GLY A 406 46.20 16.75 -18.57
C GLY A 406 46.08 18.03 -17.75
N GLY A 407 46.30 17.89 -16.45
CA GLY A 407 46.23 18.95 -15.46
C GLY A 407 46.18 18.46 -14.02
N PHE A 408 46.17 17.15 -13.81
CA PHE A 408 46.23 16.55 -12.48
C PHE A 408 47.69 16.51 -11.98
N ASP A 409 47.91 17.15 -10.85
CA ASP A 409 49.17 17.12 -10.12
C ASP A 409 49.44 15.67 -9.67
N LYS A 410 50.45 15.01 -10.33
CA LYS A 410 50.82 13.63 -10.02
C LYS A 410 51.30 13.43 -8.59
N ASP A 411 51.68 14.50 -7.89
CA ASP A 411 52.23 14.45 -6.54
C ASP A 411 51.18 14.53 -5.42
N ALA A 412 49.92 14.72 -5.76
CA ALA A 412 48.82 14.78 -4.77
C ALA A 412 48.08 13.42 -4.52
N GLU A 413 48.45 12.36 -5.21
CA GLU A 413 47.79 11.02 -5.08
C GLU A 413 48.74 9.91 -4.55
N ILE A 414 49.91 10.24 -3.96
CA ILE A 414 50.76 9.28 -3.25
C ILE A 414 50.64 9.44 -1.73
#